data_2c7187b2ef128abd6453854b924291dc
#
_entry.id   2c7187b2ef128abd6453854b924291dc
#
_cell.length_a   1.000
_cell.length_b   1.000
_cell.length_c   1.000
_cell.angle_alpha   90.00
_cell.angle_beta   90.00
_cell.angle_gamma   90.00
#
_symmetry.space_group_name_H-M   'P 1'
#
loop_
_entity.id
_entity.type
_entity.pdbx_description
1 polymer ?
#
loop_
_entity_poly.entity_id
_entity_poly.type
_entity_poly.pdbx_seq_one_letter_code
_entity_poly.pdbx_strand_id
1 'polypeptide(L)'
;MVLFVLAFSARQALAEPLYWQAKKEDLTLTILGSVHVGDESMYPLPSAITDALKNSDGLVIETDIRKSDGVVYPHNKLTTADVLNEQQLQLLTDISKSLGMPTQQLLSSPPWATSLSIQMQQLKNLGYGSASGVDATLANKATTQDIPVISLEPLQFQIDLMTKQKDDGKEWLVSSLEEFDQTDRVVHCLIESWKAGDLAKLEAFSELSEMSPELEKAFLTDRNIDWANKLSANNWKLKSKGNYLIVVGTLHLIGEGNLIQLLEKKGFSVIQQSQSQPAQCQFEASPKG
;
A
#
# COMPACT_ATOMS: atom_id res chain seq x y z
N MET A 1 -55.94 -10.54 7.36
CA MET A 1 -54.90 -10.33 6.34
C MET A 1 -53.70 -9.75 7.04
N VAL A 2 -52.72 -10.61 7.42
CA VAL A 2 -51.53 -10.19 8.18
C VAL A 2 -50.44 -9.89 7.16
N LEU A 3 -50.02 -8.64 7.03
CA LEU A 3 -48.89 -8.23 6.20
C LEU A 3 -47.60 -8.63 6.93
N PHE A 4 -46.88 -9.63 6.41
CA PHE A 4 -45.50 -9.91 6.78
C PHE A 4 -44.61 -8.88 6.11
N VAL A 5 -44.13 -7.88 6.87
CA VAL A 5 -43.05 -6.99 6.44
C VAL A 5 -41.74 -7.78 6.59
N LEU A 6 -41.22 -8.31 5.48
CA LEU A 6 -39.87 -8.83 5.42
C LEU A 6 -38.90 -7.63 5.52
N ALA A 7 -38.37 -7.39 6.73
CA ALA A 7 -37.24 -6.48 6.94
C ALA A 7 -36.01 -7.11 6.28
N PHE A 8 -35.68 -6.68 5.06
CA PHE A 8 -34.38 -6.89 4.47
C PHE A 8 -33.38 -6.06 5.27
N SER A 9 -32.74 -6.68 6.24
CA SER A 9 -31.52 -6.13 6.84
C SER A 9 -30.48 -6.12 5.74
N ALA A 10 -30.23 -4.96 5.12
CA ALA A 10 -29.05 -4.74 4.33
C ALA A 10 -27.85 -4.97 5.26
N ARG A 11 -27.23 -6.14 5.19
CA ARG A 11 -25.92 -6.35 5.79
C ARG A 11 -25.01 -5.37 5.05
N GLN A 12 -24.50 -4.35 5.73
CA GLN A 12 -23.36 -3.61 5.23
C GLN A 12 -22.29 -4.65 4.90
N ALA A 13 -21.90 -4.71 3.63
CA ALA A 13 -20.79 -5.55 3.21
C ALA A 13 -19.55 -5.02 3.95
N LEU A 14 -19.09 -5.77 4.93
CA LEU A 14 -17.82 -5.49 5.60
C LEU A 14 -16.72 -5.71 4.57
N ALA A 15 -15.67 -4.88 4.61
CA ALA A 15 -14.49 -5.14 3.81
C ALA A 15 -13.94 -6.54 4.16
N GLU A 16 -13.57 -7.31 3.14
CA GLU A 16 -12.96 -8.64 3.28
C GLU A 16 -11.63 -8.67 2.50
N PRO A 17 -10.65 -7.83 2.89
CA PRO A 17 -9.37 -7.77 2.19
C PRO A 17 -8.65 -9.11 2.24
N LEU A 18 -7.70 -9.30 1.32
CA LEU A 18 -6.90 -10.52 1.26
C LEU A 18 -6.05 -10.67 2.53
N TYR A 19 -6.17 -11.83 3.19
CA TYR A 19 -5.31 -12.21 4.30
C TYR A 19 -5.06 -13.71 4.34
N TRP A 20 -3.91 -14.08 4.89
CA TRP A 20 -3.43 -15.48 4.98
C TRP A 20 -3.03 -15.81 6.41
N GLN A 21 -2.99 -17.09 6.72
CA GLN A 21 -2.34 -17.62 7.89
C GLN A 21 -1.14 -18.48 7.48
N ALA A 22 0.04 -18.14 7.95
CA ALA A 22 1.27 -18.88 7.74
C ALA A 22 1.74 -19.50 9.07
N LYS A 23 2.02 -20.80 9.08
CA LYS A 23 2.45 -21.55 10.28
C LYS A 23 3.74 -22.28 10.02
N LYS A 24 4.65 -22.19 10.98
CA LYS A 24 5.88 -22.98 11.02
C LYS A 24 6.20 -23.32 12.48
N GLU A 25 6.17 -24.60 12.81
CA GLU A 25 6.32 -25.06 14.21
C GLU A 25 5.31 -24.33 15.15
N ASP A 26 5.80 -23.69 16.20
CA ASP A 26 4.99 -22.93 17.16
C ASP A 26 4.79 -21.44 16.79
N LEU A 27 5.25 -21.01 15.60
CA LEU A 27 5.09 -19.64 15.10
C LEU A 27 3.89 -19.56 14.15
N THR A 28 2.99 -18.62 14.44
CA THR A 28 1.85 -18.30 13.58
C THR A 28 1.91 -16.84 13.13
N LEU A 29 1.83 -16.60 11.84
CA LEU A 29 1.74 -15.28 11.23
C LEU A 29 0.35 -15.13 10.58
N THR A 30 -0.43 -14.16 11.00
CA THR A 30 -1.60 -13.70 10.25
C THR A 30 -1.13 -12.56 9.35
N ILE A 31 -1.26 -12.69 8.03
CA ILE A 31 -0.67 -11.77 7.06
C ILE A 31 -1.79 -11.06 6.32
N LEU A 32 -1.88 -9.75 6.45
CA LEU A 32 -2.90 -8.90 5.81
C LEU A 32 -2.25 -8.05 4.74
N GLY A 33 -2.86 -8.04 3.54
CA GLY A 33 -2.59 -7.05 2.51
C GLY A 33 -3.21 -5.71 2.86
N SER A 34 -2.39 -4.66 2.88
CA SER A 34 -2.84 -3.30 3.20
C SER A 34 -2.83 -2.38 1.98
N VAL A 35 -3.45 -1.22 2.17
CA VAL A 35 -3.32 -0.03 1.33
C VAL A 35 -3.01 1.16 2.24
N HIS A 36 -2.09 2.02 1.79
CA HIS A 36 -1.54 3.12 2.61
C HIS A 36 -2.47 4.34 2.72
N VAL A 37 -3.54 4.36 1.96
CA VAL A 37 -4.60 5.39 2.02
C VAL A 37 -5.95 4.72 2.15
N GLY A 38 -6.95 5.43 2.66
CA GLY A 38 -8.28 4.86 2.81
C GLY A 38 -9.30 5.86 3.26
N ASP A 39 -10.52 5.38 3.44
CA ASP A 39 -11.65 6.11 3.97
C ASP A 39 -12.44 5.27 5.00
N GLU A 40 -13.53 5.82 5.53
CA GLU A 40 -14.36 5.15 6.52
C GLU A 40 -15.05 3.88 5.98
N SER A 41 -15.27 3.77 4.66
CA SER A 41 -15.94 2.61 4.04
C SER A 41 -15.13 1.31 4.12
N MET A 42 -13.84 1.41 4.40
CA MET A 42 -12.94 0.27 4.59
C MET A 42 -13.06 -0.37 5.97
N TYR A 43 -13.83 0.25 6.88
CA TYR A 43 -13.93 -0.17 8.27
C TYR A 43 -15.38 -0.48 8.69
N PRO A 44 -15.57 -1.39 9.69
CA PRO A 44 -14.52 -2.11 10.42
C PRO A 44 -13.83 -3.18 9.57
N LEU A 45 -12.56 -3.44 9.85
CA LEU A 45 -11.86 -4.61 9.29
C LEU A 45 -12.51 -5.90 9.78
N PRO A 46 -12.32 -7.05 9.10
CA PRO A 46 -12.81 -8.35 9.54
C PRO A 46 -12.44 -8.63 10.99
N SER A 47 -13.35 -9.28 11.72
CA SER A 47 -13.11 -9.65 13.13
C SER A 47 -11.85 -10.53 13.27
N ALA A 48 -11.59 -11.42 12.30
CA ALA A 48 -10.38 -12.22 12.27
C ALA A 48 -9.08 -11.39 12.36
N ILE A 49 -9.03 -10.23 11.69
CA ILE A 49 -7.87 -9.32 11.72
C ILE A 49 -7.79 -8.58 13.06
N THR A 50 -8.92 -8.07 13.55
CA THR A 50 -8.94 -7.36 14.84
C THR A 50 -8.65 -8.28 16.02
N ASP A 51 -9.09 -9.53 15.95
CA ASP A 51 -8.80 -10.56 16.95
C ASP A 51 -7.34 -11.05 16.84
N ALA A 52 -6.81 -11.20 15.61
CA ALA A 52 -5.40 -11.49 15.39
C ALA A 52 -4.51 -10.41 16.00
N LEU A 53 -4.83 -9.12 15.83
CA LEU A 53 -4.10 -8.03 16.48
C LEU A 53 -4.16 -8.14 17.99
N LYS A 54 -5.37 -8.27 18.55
CA LYS A 54 -5.58 -8.31 20.00
C LYS A 54 -4.84 -9.47 20.70
N ASN A 55 -4.71 -10.60 20.00
CA ASN A 55 -4.09 -11.82 20.55
C ASN A 55 -2.63 -11.99 20.07
N SER A 56 -2.04 -10.97 19.44
CA SER A 56 -0.69 -11.05 18.93
C SER A 56 0.37 -10.67 19.97
N ASP A 57 1.55 -11.27 19.85
CA ASP A 57 2.78 -10.85 20.54
C ASP A 57 3.38 -9.58 19.94
N GLY A 58 2.88 -9.12 18.78
CA GLY A 58 3.28 -7.89 18.12
C GLY A 58 2.64 -7.72 16.74
N LEU A 59 2.51 -6.47 16.36
CA LEU A 59 2.18 -6.04 14.99
C LEU A 59 3.48 -5.82 14.22
N VAL A 60 3.63 -6.49 13.08
CA VAL A 60 4.75 -6.28 12.16
C VAL A 60 4.25 -5.51 10.95
N ILE A 61 4.87 -4.37 10.66
CA ILE A 61 4.55 -3.50 9.52
C ILE A 61 5.80 -3.23 8.70
N GLU A 62 5.64 -2.73 7.48
CA GLU A 62 6.78 -2.36 6.64
C GLU A 62 7.70 -1.39 7.38
N THR A 63 7.18 -0.23 7.77
CA THR A 63 7.89 0.76 8.58
C THR A 63 6.94 1.54 9.47
N ASP A 64 7.40 1.93 10.65
CA ASP A 64 6.64 2.80 11.56
C ASP A 64 6.98 4.26 11.26
N ILE A 65 6.17 4.89 10.40
CA ILE A 65 6.35 6.29 9.98
C ILE A 65 6.26 7.30 11.15
N ARG A 66 5.75 6.90 12.30
CA ARG A 66 5.69 7.73 13.52
C ARG A 66 7.07 7.89 14.17
N LYS A 67 8.02 7.00 13.81
CA LYS A 67 9.42 7.01 14.27
C LYS A 67 10.29 7.67 13.20
N SER A 68 10.14 8.99 13.03
CA SER A 68 10.86 9.77 12.00
C SER A 68 12.14 10.43 12.50
N ASP A 69 12.52 10.23 13.76
CA ASP A 69 13.74 10.81 14.33
C ASP A 69 14.99 10.30 13.58
N GLY A 70 15.84 11.22 13.15
CA GLY A 70 17.08 10.90 12.45
C GLY A 70 16.93 10.58 10.96
N VAL A 71 15.74 10.76 10.37
CA VAL A 71 15.57 10.66 8.92
C VAL A 71 16.30 11.81 8.23
N VAL A 72 17.10 11.46 7.23
CA VAL A 72 17.89 12.40 6.42
C VAL A 72 17.34 12.41 4.99
N TYR A 73 16.95 13.58 4.52
CA TYR A 73 16.61 13.78 3.11
C TYR A 73 17.87 14.18 2.33
N PRO A 74 18.12 13.57 1.16
CA PRO A 74 19.28 13.95 0.36
C PRO A 74 19.15 15.38 -0.16
N HIS A 75 20.28 16.00 -0.44
CA HIS A 75 20.30 17.23 -1.23
C HIS A 75 19.93 16.89 -2.67
N ASN A 76 18.81 17.45 -3.13
CA ASN A 76 18.36 17.26 -4.50
C ASN A 76 19.29 18.00 -5.46
N LYS A 77 19.55 17.40 -6.62
CA LYS A 77 20.39 17.98 -7.67
C LYS A 77 19.56 18.72 -8.71
N LEU A 78 18.34 18.24 -8.94
CA LEU A 78 17.43 18.73 -9.97
C LEU A 78 16.13 19.23 -9.34
N THR A 79 15.56 20.26 -9.97
CA THR A 79 14.19 20.69 -9.71
C THR A 79 13.26 20.12 -10.77
N THR A 80 11.96 20.14 -10.49
CA THR A 80 10.94 19.78 -11.46
C THR A 80 11.06 20.62 -12.74
N ALA A 81 11.36 21.91 -12.62
CA ALA A 81 11.56 22.78 -13.78
C ALA A 81 12.76 22.38 -14.65
N ASP A 82 13.80 21.78 -14.07
CA ASP A 82 15.01 21.38 -14.80
C ASP A 82 14.79 20.13 -15.67
N VAL A 83 13.79 19.31 -15.36
CA VAL A 83 13.61 17.98 -15.99
C VAL A 83 12.44 17.90 -16.96
N LEU A 84 11.46 18.79 -16.88
CA LEU A 84 10.27 18.80 -17.73
C LEU A 84 10.49 19.61 -19.01
N ASN A 85 9.94 19.11 -20.13
CA ASN A 85 9.85 19.88 -21.37
C ASN A 85 8.66 20.87 -21.32
N GLU A 86 8.53 21.74 -22.34
CA GLU A 86 7.47 22.76 -22.38
C GLU A 86 6.05 22.19 -22.29
N GLN A 87 5.79 21.08 -22.96
CA GLN A 87 4.49 20.41 -22.92
C GLN A 87 4.16 19.84 -21.53
N GLN A 88 5.14 19.20 -20.89
CA GLN A 88 5.02 18.68 -19.54
C GLN A 88 4.90 19.79 -18.48
N LEU A 89 5.58 20.92 -18.65
CA LEU A 89 5.42 22.11 -17.80
C LEU A 89 4.01 22.69 -17.91
N GLN A 90 3.44 22.74 -19.12
CA GLN A 90 2.06 23.17 -19.29
C GLN A 90 1.09 22.20 -18.59
N LEU A 91 1.28 20.89 -18.76
CA LEU A 91 0.46 19.86 -18.13
C LEU A 91 0.54 19.96 -16.59
N LEU A 92 1.74 20.08 -16.02
CA LEU A 92 1.93 20.32 -14.59
C LEU A 92 1.19 21.58 -14.12
N THR A 93 1.25 22.67 -14.92
CA THR A 93 0.59 23.93 -14.59
C THR A 93 -0.94 23.76 -14.53
N ASP A 94 -1.52 23.03 -15.46
CA ASP A 94 -2.96 22.80 -15.50
C ASP A 94 -3.42 21.87 -14.39
N ILE A 95 -2.67 20.78 -14.12
CA ILE A 95 -2.89 19.88 -12.99
C ILE A 95 -2.80 20.65 -11.66
N SER A 96 -1.75 21.45 -11.45
CA SER A 96 -1.58 22.19 -10.20
C SER A 96 -2.73 23.15 -9.93
N LYS A 97 -3.24 23.82 -10.97
CA LYS A 97 -4.42 24.68 -10.87
C LYS A 97 -5.69 23.90 -10.51
N SER A 98 -5.92 22.76 -11.17
CA SER A 98 -7.09 21.91 -10.90
C SER A 98 -7.11 21.38 -9.46
N LEU A 99 -5.92 21.09 -8.91
CA LEU A 99 -5.74 20.63 -7.54
C LEU A 99 -5.66 21.77 -6.51
N GLY A 100 -5.65 23.04 -6.93
CA GLY A 100 -5.48 24.19 -6.05
C GLY A 100 -4.09 24.26 -5.40
N MET A 101 -3.06 23.74 -6.08
CA MET A 101 -1.67 23.71 -5.58
C MET A 101 -0.85 24.89 -6.13
N PRO A 102 0.12 25.41 -5.36
CA PRO A 102 1.00 26.48 -5.81
C PRO A 102 2.02 25.96 -6.84
N THR A 103 1.80 26.24 -8.13
CA THR A 103 2.63 25.76 -9.25
C THR A 103 4.12 26.07 -9.04
N GLN A 104 4.46 27.29 -8.58
CA GLN A 104 5.85 27.68 -8.37
C GLN A 104 6.56 26.82 -7.32
N GLN A 105 5.86 26.39 -6.29
CA GLN A 105 6.43 25.50 -5.28
C GLN A 105 6.72 24.12 -5.90
N LEU A 106 5.83 23.58 -6.72
CA LEU A 106 6.04 22.32 -7.41
C LEU A 106 7.22 22.40 -8.38
N LEU A 107 7.34 23.49 -9.14
CA LEU A 107 8.45 23.71 -10.08
C LEU A 107 9.81 23.77 -9.38
N SER A 108 9.88 24.32 -8.17
CA SER A 108 11.12 24.41 -7.38
C SER A 108 11.43 23.20 -6.52
N SER A 109 10.49 22.26 -6.42
CA SER A 109 10.68 20.99 -5.68
C SER A 109 11.40 19.96 -6.55
N PRO A 110 12.05 18.94 -5.94
CA PRO A 110 12.58 17.82 -6.71
C PRO A 110 11.45 17.01 -7.37
N PRO A 111 11.71 16.36 -8.51
CA PRO A 111 10.71 15.62 -9.27
C PRO A 111 9.91 14.60 -8.44
N TRP A 112 10.60 13.80 -7.61
CA TRP A 112 9.94 12.81 -6.74
C TRP A 112 8.94 13.47 -5.76
N ALA A 113 9.31 14.63 -5.20
CA ALA A 113 8.45 15.32 -4.23
C ALA A 113 7.24 15.96 -4.91
N THR A 114 7.41 16.45 -6.13
CA THR A 114 6.29 16.98 -6.95
C THR A 114 5.33 15.87 -7.31
N SER A 115 5.81 14.70 -7.78
CA SER A 115 4.98 13.52 -8.07
C SER A 115 4.17 13.10 -6.83
N LEU A 116 4.85 12.89 -5.70
CA LEU A 116 4.19 12.50 -4.44
C LEU A 116 3.15 13.53 -3.99
N SER A 117 3.47 14.83 -4.09
CA SER A 117 2.56 15.91 -3.68
C SER A 117 1.29 15.94 -4.53
N ILE A 118 1.42 15.76 -5.85
CA ILE A 118 0.27 15.69 -6.77
C ILE A 118 -0.61 14.48 -6.43
N GLN A 119 -0.01 13.30 -6.31
CA GLN A 119 -0.74 12.06 -5.98
C GLN A 119 -1.47 12.18 -4.63
N MET A 120 -0.79 12.66 -3.59
CA MET A 120 -1.40 12.82 -2.27
C MET A 120 -2.54 13.85 -2.26
N GLN A 121 -2.41 14.95 -3.02
CA GLN A 121 -3.49 15.94 -3.13
C GLN A 121 -4.68 15.39 -3.92
N GLN A 122 -4.42 14.62 -4.98
CA GLN A 122 -5.48 13.96 -5.77
C GLN A 122 -6.24 12.95 -4.91
N LEU A 123 -5.53 12.05 -4.21
CA LEU A 123 -6.14 11.10 -3.27
C LEU A 123 -6.98 11.80 -2.20
N LYS A 124 -6.49 12.90 -1.64
CA LYS A 124 -7.23 13.71 -0.67
C LYS A 124 -8.51 14.30 -1.26
N ASN A 125 -8.48 14.78 -2.51
CA ASN A 125 -9.66 15.32 -3.19
C ASN A 125 -10.70 14.22 -3.47
N LEU A 126 -10.27 12.98 -3.64
CA LEU A 126 -11.13 11.79 -3.75
C LEU A 126 -11.67 11.30 -2.40
N GLY A 127 -11.25 11.89 -1.28
CA GLY A 127 -11.68 11.52 0.05
C GLY A 127 -10.79 10.48 0.74
N TYR A 128 -9.71 10.04 0.10
CA TYR A 128 -8.79 9.08 0.69
C TYR A 128 -7.65 9.78 1.44
N GLY A 129 -7.43 9.36 2.67
CA GLY A 129 -6.38 9.92 3.53
C GLY A 129 -5.38 8.87 4.01
N SER A 130 -4.11 9.27 4.19
CA SER A 130 -3.08 8.39 4.75
C SER A 130 -3.34 8.03 6.22
N ALA A 131 -3.99 8.90 6.98
CA ALA A 131 -4.39 8.63 8.36
C ALA A 131 -5.43 7.50 8.47
N SER A 132 -6.23 7.29 7.41
CA SER A 132 -7.21 6.20 7.28
C SER A 132 -6.65 4.98 6.53
N GLY A 133 -5.37 4.98 6.18
CA GLY A 133 -4.70 3.80 5.64
C GLY A 133 -4.69 2.66 6.66
N VAL A 134 -4.69 1.43 6.16
CA VAL A 134 -4.80 0.22 7.00
C VAL A 134 -3.62 0.08 7.95
N ASP A 135 -2.41 0.33 7.46
CA ASP A 135 -1.17 0.31 8.25
C ASP A 135 -1.21 1.29 9.42
N ALA A 136 -1.57 2.55 9.12
CA ALA A 136 -1.64 3.62 10.12
C ALA A 136 -2.72 3.32 11.18
N THR A 137 -3.89 2.85 10.74
CA THR A 137 -5.01 2.50 11.62
C THR A 137 -4.64 1.35 12.57
N LEU A 138 -4.04 0.27 12.04
CA LEU A 138 -3.62 -0.87 12.86
C LEU A 138 -2.44 -0.53 13.77
N ALA A 139 -1.47 0.28 13.30
CA ALA A 139 -0.36 0.74 14.13
C ALA A 139 -0.83 1.61 15.31
N ASN A 140 -1.79 2.51 15.09
CA ASN A 140 -2.39 3.31 16.15
C ASN A 140 -3.17 2.42 17.14
N LYS A 141 -3.96 1.46 16.62
CA LYS A 141 -4.71 0.52 17.46
C LYS A 141 -3.78 -0.37 18.29
N ALA A 142 -2.69 -0.87 17.72
CA ALA A 142 -1.66 -1.62 18.44
C ALA A 142 -1.09 -0.80 19.61
N THR A 143 -0.72 0.46 19.34
CA THR A 143 -0.17 1.36 20.36
C THR A 143 -1.16 1.62 21.51
N THR A 144 -2.44 1.82 21.20
CA THR A 144 -3.48 2.03 22.25
C THR A 144 -3.78 0.77 23.07
N GLN A 145 -3.34 -0.39 22.61
CA GLN A 145 -3.50 -1.69 23.29
C GLN A 145 -2.18 -2.21 23.85
N ASP A 146 -1.13 -1.39 23.91
CA ASP A 146 0.22 -1.74 24.36
C ASP A 146 0.83 -2.94 23.61
N ILE A 147 0.40 -3.18 22.37
CA ILE A 147 0.94 -4.22 21.48
C ILE A 147 2.20 -3.68 20.79
N PRO A 148 3.35 -4.39 20.88
CA PRO A 148 4.59 -3.96 20.25
C PRO A 148 4.44 -3.77 18.73
N VAL A 149 4.90 -2.63 18.20
CA VAL A 149 4.98 -2.38 16.75
C VAL A 149 6.41 -2.58 16.27
N ILE A 150 6.58 -3.52 15.35
CA ILE A 150 7.87 -4.00 14.82
C ILE A 150 7.96 -3.62 13.34
N SER A 151 8.99 -2.87 12.96
CA SER A 151 9.24 -2.53 11.54
C SER A 151 10.12 -3.58 10.87
N LEU A 152 9.73 -4.00 9.67
CA LEU A 152 10.52 -4.84 8.77
C LEU A 152 11.75 -4.08 8.26
N GLU A 153 11.60 -2.80 7.97
CA GLU A 153 12.65 -1.93 7.46
C GLU A 153 12.63 -0.56 8.17
N PRO A 154 13.75 0.16 8.20
CA PRO A 154 13.79 1.51 8.76
C PRO A 154 13.10 2.50 7.79
N LEU A 155 12.51 3.58 8.33
CA LEU A 155 11.89 4.64 7.52
C LEU A 155 12.88 5.26 6.53
N GLN A 156 14.16 5.40 6.91
CA GLN A 156 15.22 5.90 6.01
C GLN A 156 15.31 5.08 4.73
N PHE A 157 15.11 3.76 4.80
CA PHE A 157 15.14 2.90 3.61
C PHE A 157 14.02 3.28 2.62
N GLN A 158 12.79 3.49 3.10
CA GLN A 158 11.68 3.93 2.23
C GLN A 158 11.89 5.35 1.66
N ILE A 159 12.44 6.26 2.47
CA ILE A 159 12.84 7.59 1.99
C ILE A 159 13.89 7.46 0.88
N ASP A 160 14.90 6.62 1.08
CA ASP A 160 15.97 6.37 0.10
C ASP A 160 15.41 5.75 -1.20
N LEU A 161 14.44 4.84 -1.13
CA LEU A 161 13.77 4.29 -2.31
C LEU A 161 13.14 5.38 -3.18
N MET A 162 12.51 6.38 -2.57
CA MET A 162 11.88 7.47 -3.31
C MET A 162 12.88 8.52 -3.79
N THR A 163 13.84 8.89 -2.94
CA THR A 163 14.71 10.05 -3.17
C THR A 163 15.96 9.74 -3.98
N LYS A 164 16.37 8.45 -4.07
CA LYS A 164 17.57 8.02 -4.82
C LYS A 164 17.25 7.50 -6.23
N GLN A 165 16.05 7.81 -6.74
CA GLN A 165 15.69 7.49 -8.11
C GLN A 165 16.55 8.26 -9.12
N LYS A 166 16.72 7.68 -10.32
CA LYS A 166 17.43 8.33 -11.43
C LYS A 166 16.80 9.68 -11.74
N ASP A 167 17.63 10.68 -12.01
CA ASP A 167 17.22 12.05 -12.32
C ASP A 167 16.21 12.61 -11.28
N ASP A 168 16.48 12.33 -9.99
CA ASP A 168 15.66 12.71 -8.83
C ASP A 168 14.17 12.32 -8.98
N GLY A 169 13.86 11.21 -9.70
CA GLY A 169 12.50 10.70 -9.90
C GLY A 169 11.74 11.29 -11.09
N LYS A 170 12.44 11.81 -12.10
CA LYS A 170 11.83 12.35 -13.32
C LYS A 170 10.83 11.41 -13.96
N GLU A 171 11.20 10.13 -14.14
CA GLU A 171 10.32 9.13 -14.76
C GLU A 171 8.99 9.02 -14.03
N TRP A 172 9.04 8.88 -12.71
CA TRP A 172 7.85 8.82 -11.86
C TRP A 172 6.98 10.07 -11.97
N LEU A 173 7.60 11.26 -11.99
CA LEU A 173 6.88 12.51 -12.19
C LEU A 173 6.16 12.54 -13.54
N VAL A 174 6.85 12.19 -14.63
CA VAL A 174 6.29 12.22 -15.99
C VAL A 174 5.10 11.27 -16.10
N SER A 175 5.23 10.01 -15.65
CA SER A 175 4.10 9.07 -15.60
C SER A 175 2.92 9.63 -14.79
N SER A 176 3.18 10.20 -13.62
CA SER A 176 2.12 10.79 -12.77
C SER A 176 1.37 11.93 -13.45
N LEU A 177 2.05 12.72 -14.30
CA LEU A 177 1.40 13.78 -15.07
C LEU A 177 0.58 13.23 -16.23
N GLU A 178 1.12 12.27 -16.98
CA GLU A 178 0.50 11.70 -18.16
C GLU A 178 -0.73 10.84 -17.82
N GLU A 179 -0.72 10.18 -16.67
CA GLU A 179 -1.79 9.32 -16.18
C GLU A 179 -2.81 10.03 -15.26
N PHE A 180 -2.61 11.33 -15.01
CA PHE A 180 -3.38 12.08 -14.02
C PHE A 180 -4.89 11.91 -14.15
N ASP A 181 -5.44 12.03 -15.35
CA ASP A 181 -6.89 11.96 -15.61
C ASP A 181 -7.49 10.56 -15.37
N GLN A 182 -6.65 9.53 -15.34
CA GLN A 182 -7.08 8.15 -15.13
C GLN A 182 -7.00 7.73 -13.67
N THR A 183 -6.17 8.40 -12.87
CA THR A 183 -5.84 8.05 -11.49
C THR A 183 -7.10 7.89 -10.63
N ASP A 184 -8.11 8.76 -10.79
CA ASP A 184 -9.34 8.73 -10.01
C ASP A 184 -10.07 7.39 -10.16
N ARG A 185 -10.22 6.90 -11.39
CA ARG A 185 -10.88 5.62 -11.68
C ARG A 185 -10.05 4.44 -11.20
N VAL A 186 -8.74 4.50 -11.43
CA VAL A 186 -7.79 3.46 -11.03
C VAL A 186 -7.79 3.31 -9.52
N VAL A 187 -7.68 4.40 -8.78
CA VAL A 187 -7.68 4.39 -7.30
C VAL A 187 -9.02 3.89 -6.76
N HIS A 188 -10.13 4.38 -7.31
CA HIS A 188 -11.45 3.90 -6.88
C HIS A 188 -11.56 2.37 -7.07
N CYS A 189 -11.18 1.84 -8.25
CA CYS A 189 -11.24 0.40 -8.49
C CYS A 189 -10.24 -0.38 -7.64
N LEU A 190 -9.07 0.16 -7.36
CA LEU A 190 -8.10 -0.44 -6.44
C LEU A 190 -8.70 -0.61 -5.02
N ILE A 191 -9.32 0.43 -4.48
CA ILE A 191 -9.94 0.39 -3.15
C ILE A 191 -11.12 -0.59 -3.12
N GLU A 192 -12.01 -0.57 -4.13
CA GLU A 192 -13.12 -1.52 -4.23
C GLU A 192 -12.63 -2.97 -4.38
N SER A 193 -11.58 -3.21 -5.16
CA SER A 193 -10.97 -4.54 -5.32
C SER A 193 -10.31 -5.00 -4.02
N TRP A 194 -9.65 -4.09 -3.30
CA TRP A 194 -9.09 -4.39 -1.99
C TRP A 194 -10.18 -4.74 -0.96
N LYS A 195 -11.26 -3.96 -0.89
CA LYS A 195 -12.40 -4.22 0.00
C LYS A 195 -13.09 -5.56 -0.28
N ALA A 196 -13.14 -5.96 -1.54
CA ALA A 196 -13.72 -7.22 -1.98
C ALA A 196 -12.77 -8.42 -1.84
N GLY A 197 -11.48 -8.18 -1.58
CA GLY A 197 -10.45 -9.22 -1.66
C GLY A 197 -10.36 -9.84 -3.06
N ASP A 198 -10.63 -9.06 -4.11
CA ASP A 198 -10.63 -9.51 -5.51
C ASP A 198 -9.20 -9.71 -6.01
N LEU A 199 -8.65 -10.90 -5.76
CA LEU A 199 -7.29 -11.25 -6.13
C LEU A 199 -7.02 -11.00 -7.62
N ALA A 200 -7.91 -11.44 -8.50
CA ALA A 200 -7.71 -11.32 -9.95
C ALA A 200 -7.62 -9.86 -10.41
N LYS A 201 -8.45 -8.96 -9.84
CA LYS A 201 -8.37 -7.53 -10.14
C LYS A 201 -7.13 -6.87 -9.55
N LEU A 202 -6.73 -7.26 -8.34
CA LEU A 202 -5.51 -6.73 -7.72
C LEU A 202 -4.25 -7.18 -8.49
N GLU A 203 -4.23 -8.41 -9.02
CA GLU A 203 -3.17 -8.87 -9.92
C GLU A 203 -3.19 -8.11 -11.25
N ALA A 204 -4.37 -7.92 -11.86
CA ALA A 204 -4.50 -7.09 -13.06
C ALA A 204 -4.03 -5.64 -12.83
N PHE A 205 -4.29 -5.07 -11.65
CA PHE A 205 -3.75 -3.76 -11.28
C PHE A 205 -2.22 -3.75 -11.23
N SER A 206 -1.61 -4.79 -10.66
CA SER A 206 -0.14 -4.87 -10.59
C SER A 206 0.51 -4.97 -11.98
N GLU A 207 -0.16 -5.60 -12.94
CA GLU A 207 0.28 -5.69 -14.34
C GLU A 207 0.11 -4.39 -15.12
N LEU A 208 -0.88 -3.56 -14.75
CA LEU A 208 -1.12 -2.24 -15.35
C LEU A 208 -0.10 -1.19 -14.90
N SER A 209 0.43 -1.33 -13.68
CA SER A 209 1.49 -0.46 -13.21
C SER A 209 2.78 -0.77 -13.97
N GLU A 210 3.05 -0.03 -15.05
CA GLU A 210 4.25 -0.18 -15.89
C GLU A 210 5.52 0.27 -15.12
N MET A 211 5.82 -0.38 -14.00
CA MET A 211 7.11 -0.17 -13.33
C MET A 211 8.23 -0.76 -14.20
N SER A 212 9.33 -0.02 -14.35
CA SER A 212 10.51 -0.62 -14.96
C SER A 212 10.99 -1.82 -14.12
N PRO A 213 11.66 -2.82 -14.73
CA PRO A 213 12.15 -3.99 -14.00
C PRO A 213 13.04 -3.62 -12.79
N GLU A 214 13.79 -2.50 -12.89
CA GLU A 214 14.64 -1.99 -11.83
C GLU A 214 13.81 -1.46 -10.66
N LEU A 215 12.71 -0.75 -10.94
CA LEU A 215 11.79 -0.23 -9.92
C LEU A 215 11.03 -1.39 -9.26
N GLU A 216 10.48 -2.31 -10.04
CA GLU A 216 9.80 -3.51 -9.51
C GLU A 216 10.73 -4.32 -8.60
N LYS A 217 11.98 -4.50 -9.02
CA LYS A 217 12.98 -5.17 -8.20
C LYS A 217 13.21 -4.46 -6.87
N ALA A 218 13.41 -3.14 -6.88
CA ALA A 218 13.69 -2.34 -5.69
C ALA A 218 12.48 -2.22 -4.76
N PHE A 219 11.29 -1.99 -5.31
CA PHE A 219 10.08 -1.73 -4.53
C PHE A 219 9.37 -3.01 -4.05
N LEU A 220 9.51 -4.13 -4.76
CA LEU A 220 8.82 -5.38 -4.44
C LEU A 220 9.79 -6.55 -4.19
N THR A 221 10.53 -6.99 -5.21
CA THR A 221 11.25 -8.27 -5.17
C THR A 221 12.30 -8.34 -4.08
N ASP A 222 13.21 -7.36 -4.02
CA ASP A 222 14.31 -7.36 -3.03
C ASP A 222 13.75 -7.22 -1.59
N ARG A 223 12.68 -6.47 -1.41
CA ARG A 223 12.00 -6.31 -0.12
C ARG A 223 11.30 -7.61 0.29
N ASN A 224 10.58 -8.27 -0.61
CA ASN A 224 9.94 -9.56 -0.34
C ASN A 224 10.96 -10.61 0.12
N ILE A 225 12.12 -10.67 -0.55
CA ILE A 225 13.21 -11.60 -0.19
C ILE A 225 13.76 -11.27 1.21
N ASP A 226 14.06 -10.01 1.48
CA ASP A 226 14.56 -9.56 2.78
C ASP A 226 13.56 -9.85 3.90
N TRP A 227 12.29 -9.53 3.69
CA TRP A 227 11.24 -9.77 4.66
C TRP A 227 10.99 -11.25 4.92
N ALA A 228 10.98 -12.09 3.87
CA ALA A 228 10.86 -13.53 4.04
C ALA A 228 12.04 -14.11 4.86
N ASN A 229 13.26 -13.62 4.64
CA ASN A 229 14.42 -14.00 5.44
C ASN A 229 14.25 -13.57 6.90
N LYS A 230 13.83 -12.34 7.16
CA LYS A 230 13.59 -11.81 8.52
C LYS A 230 12.51 -12.61 9.25
N LEU A 231 11.36 -12.81 8.61
CA LEU A 231 10.21 -13.51 9.22
C LEU A 231 10.46 -14.98 9.48
N SER A 232 11.38 -15.61 8.73
CA SER A 232 11.75 -17.02 8.90
C SER A 232 12.95 -17.27 9.81
N ALA A 233 13.66 -16.22 10.23
CA ALA A 233 14.88 -16.33 11.00
C ALA A 233 14.60 -16.48 12.50
N ASN A 234 15.23 -17.46 13.15
CA ASN A 234 15.07 -17.71 14.60
C ASN A 234 15.66 -16.62 15.51
N ASN A 235 16.47 -15.72 14.98
CA ASN A 235 17.20 -14.70 15.72
C ASN A 235 16.85 -13.25 15.30
N TRP A 236 15.80 -13.07 14.55
CA TRP A 236 15.30 -11.72 14.23
C TRP A 236 14.43 -11.20 15.39
N LYS A 237 13.65 -10.16 15.19
CA LYS A 237 12.84 -9.51 16.23
C LYS A 237 11.64 -10.36 16.70
N LEU A 238 11.28 -11.43 15.99
CA LEU A 238 10.21 -12.34 16.39
C LEU A 238 10.74 -13.46 17.28
N LYS A 239 9.91 -13.92 18.20
CA LYS A 239 10.17 -15.16 18.96
C LYS A 239 9.90 -16.36 18.04
N SER A 240 10.61 -17.46 18.25
CA SER A 240 10.38 -18.73 17.53
C SER A 240 9.02 -19.37 17.84
N LYS A 241 8.36 -18.92 18.90
CA LYS A 241 7.01 -19.30 19.32
C LYS A 241 6.19 -18.06 19.57
N GLY A 242 5.01 -17.98 18.98
CA GLY A 242 4.09 -16.84 19.18
C GLY A 242 3.17 -16.59 18.02
N ASN A 243 2.34 -15.56 18.16
CA ASN A 243 1.39 -15.11 17.15
C ASN A 243 1.70 -13.67 16.79
N TYR A 244 1.80 -13.38 15.51
CA TYR A 244 2.06 -12.02 15.02
C TYR A 244 1.07 -11.65 13.91
N LEU A 245 0.62 -10.40 13.91
CA LEU A 245 -0.08 -9.82 12.78
C LEU A 245 0.94 -9.10 11.90
N ILE A 246 1.06 -9.54 10.65
CA ILE A 246 1.94 -8.95 9.64
C ILE A 246 1.06 -8.12 8.70
N VAL A 247 1.39 -6.86 8.51
CA VAL A 247 0.64 -5.94 7.63
C VAL A 247 1.62 -5.29 6.66
N VAL A 248 1.48 -5.63 5.40
CA VAL A 248 2.31 -5.11 4.30
C VAL A 248 1.42 -4.78 3.10
N GLY A 249 1.88 -3.90 2.23
CA GLY A 249 1.13 -3.53 1.03
C GLY A 249 0.69 -4.76 0.23
N THR A 250 -0.53 -4.75 -0.25
CA THR A 250 -1.16 -5.89 -0.95
C THR A 250 -0.32 -6.40 -2.09
N LEU A 251 0.38 -5.52 -2.83
CA LEU A 251 1.24 -5.89 -3.95
C LEU A 251 2.44 -6.78 -3.56
N HIS A 252 2.83 -6.79 -2.29
CA HIS A 252 3.84 -7.71 -1.78
C HIS A 252 3.34 -9.14 -1.59
N LEU A 253 2.04 -9.38 -1.63
CA LEU A 253 1.40 -10.66 -1.30
C LEU A 253 0.80 -11.36 -2.52
N ILE A 254 0.78 -10.72 -3.68
CA ILE A 254 0.18 -11.22 -4.92
C ILE A 254 1.20 -11.26 -6.06
N GLY A 255 0.87 -11.89 -7.18
CA GLY A 255 1.74 -12.02 -8.34
C GLY A 255 2.90 -13.01 -8.12
N GLU A 256 3.88 -13.00 -9.03
CA GLU A 256 5.04 -13.89 -8.97
C GLU A 256 6.09 -13.37 -7.98
N GLY A 257 6.74 -14.27 -7.24
CA GLY A 257 7.81 -13.90 -6.29
C GLY A 257 7.33 -13.14 -5.06
N ASN A 258 6.03 -13.20 -4.78
CA ASN A 258 5.43 -12.53 -3.62
C ASN A 258 5.90 -13.12 -2.27
N LEU A 259 5.65 -12.41 -1.19
CA LEU A 259 6.05 -12.79 0.16
C LEU A 259 5.44 -14.12 0.61
N ILE A 260 4.20 -14.42 0.19
CA ILE A 260 3.52 -15.68 0.53
C ILE A 260 4.30 -16.87 -0.03
N GLN A 261 4.60 -16.87 -1.33
CA GLN A 261 5.38 -17.91 -1.99
C GLN A 261 6.79 -18.07 -1.38
N LEU A 262 7.41 -16.95 -0.99
CA LEU A 262 8.74 -16.98 -0.35
C LEU A 262 8.67 -17.60 1.04
N LEU A 263 7.63 -17.33 1.83
CA LEU A 263 7.43 -17.97 3.14
C LEU A 263 7.17 -19.48 3.00
N GLU A 264 6.42 -19.92 1.99
CA GLU A 264 6.24 -21.35 1.68
C GLU A 264 7.59 -22.03 1.38
N LYS A 265 8.44 -21.40 0.55
CA LYS A 265 9.81 -21.85 0.28
C LYS A 265 10.70 -21.89 1.54
N LYS A 266 10.36 -21.10 2.57
CA LYS A 266 11.02 -21.11 3.89
C LYS A 266 10.42 -22.14 4.87
N GLY A 267 9.46 -22.95 4.43
CA GLY A 267 8.87 -24.05 5.19
C GLY A 267 7.65 -23.65 6.03
N PHE A 268 7.03 -22.52 5.77
CA PHE A 268 5.71 -22.21 6.31
C PHE A 268 4.61 -22.94 5.54
N SER A 269 3.62 -23.48 6.26
CA SER A 269 2.34 -23.88 5.67
C SER A 269 1.46 -22.65 5.60
N VAL A 270 1.09 -22.23 4.39
CA VAL A 270 0.31 -20.99 4.19
C VAL A 270 -1.08 -21.31 3.64
N ILE A 271 -2.11 -20.69 4.21
CA ILE A 271 -3.51 -20.86 3.81
C ILE A 271 -4.15 -19.48 3.74
N GLN A 272 -4.74 -19.15 2.58
CA GLN A 272 -5.61 -17.97 2.47
C GLN A 272 -6.85 -18.17 3.33
N GLN A 273 -7.20 -17.16 4.10
CA GLN A 273 -8.33 -17.18 5.02
C GLN A 273 -9.51 -16.32 4.53
N SER A 274 -9.22 -15.25 3.77
CA SER A 274 -10.23 -14.39 3.19
C SER A 274 -10.98 -15.07 2.04
N GLN A 275 -12.24 -14.67 1.84
CA GLN A 275 -13.05 -15.09 0.70
C GLN A 275 -13.05 -13.97 -0.34
N SER A 276 -12.48 -14.25 -1.50
CA SER A 276 -12.50 -13.30 -2.63
C SER A 276 -13.93 -13.14 -3.19
N GLN A 277 -14.32 -11.89 -3.42
CA GLN A 277 -15.55 -11.52 -4.10
C GLN A 277 -15.20 -10.62 -5.30
N PRO A 278 -15.91 -10.74 -6.44
CA PRO A 278 -15.66 -9.86 -7.58
C PRO A 278 -16.04 -8.40 -7.26
N ALA A 279 -15.11 -7.47 -7.40
CA ALA A 279 -15.40 -6.05 -7.32
C ALA A 279 -16.19 -5.57 -8.56
N GLN A 280 -17.12 -4.63 -8.36
CA GLN A 280 -18.01 -4.11 -9.42
C GLN A 280 -17.40 -2.92 -10.17
N CYS A 281 -16.09 -2.92 -10.40
CA CYS A 281 -15.36 -1.89 -11.11
C CYS A 281 -14.45 -2.50 -12.19
N GLN A 282 -13.88 -1.68 -13.06
CA GLN A 282 -12.92 -2.12 -14.08
C GLN A 282 -11.75 -1.14 -14.14
N PHE A 283 -10.55 -1.68 -14.30
CA PHE A 283 -9.40 -0.92 -14.75
C PHE A 283 -9.53 -0.79 -16.28
N GLU A 284 -9.87 0.40 -16.75
CA GLU A 284 -9.82 0.66 -18.19
C GLU A 284 -8.34 0.78 -18.59
N ALA A 285 -7.89 -0.11 -19.47
CA ALA A 285 -6.58 0.03 -20.10
C ALA A 285 -6.57 1.34 -20.90
N SER A 286 -5.53 2.16 -20.76
CA SER A 286 -5.31 3.26 -21.69
C SER A 286 -5.30 2.70 -23.11
N PRO A 287 -6.04 3.27 -24.08
CA PRO A 287 -5.81 2.91 -25.46
C PRO A 287 -4.34 3.23 -25.77
N LYS A 288 -3.56 2.17 -26.04
CA LYS A 288 -2.18 2.33 -26.50
C LYS A 288 -2.23 3.18 -27.75
N GLY A 289 -1.79 4.45 -27.66
CA GLY A 289 -1.64 5.37 -28.77
C GLY A 289 -0.52 4.94 -29.72
#